data_47da19c601d3701dea5ece12e9b272ab
#
_entry.id   47da19c601d3701dea5ece12e9b272ab
#
_cell.length_a   1.000
_cell.length_b   1.000
_cell.length_c   1.000
_cell.angle_alpha   90.00
_cell.angle_beta   90.00
_cell.angle_gamma   90.00
#
_symmetry.space_group_name_H-M   'P 1'
#
loop_
_entity.id
_entity.type
_entity.pdbx_description
1 polymer ?
#
loop_
_entity_poly.entity_id
_entity_poly.type
_entity_poly.pdbx_seq_one_letter_code
_entity_poly.pdbx_strand_id
1 'polypeptide(L)'
;MLAAYADLLLDLKRPKEVIELLSDQERADGLLLRLALAQRAANDDKWRDSRDILGARFAAAKLRNDRVHLREEARFTLHLLDQPQTALALAQENWAIQKEPADARLVLDAARAAKQRQAAIGVREWLGAKRLEDV
;
A
#
# COMPACT_ATOMS: atom_id res chain seq x y z
N MET A 1 -13.49 -3.17 7.32
CA MET A 1 -13.29 -3.07 8.78
C MET A 1 -11.92 -3.59 9.21
N LEU A 2 -11.62 -4.86 8.96
CA LEU A 2 -10.30 -5.43 9.32
C LEU A 2 -9.13 -4.70 8.68
N ALA A 3 -9.24 -4.34 7.40
CA ALA A 3 -8.16 -3.66 6.70
C ALA A 3 -7.84 -2.30 7.34
N ALA A 4 -8.85 -1.52 7.66
CA ALA A 4 -8.66 -0.21 8.29
C ALA A 4 -8.05 -0.34 9.69
N TYR A 5 -8.49 -1.33 10.45
CA TYR A 5 -7.94 -1.58 11.78
C TYR A 5 -6.47 -2.04 11.70
N ALA A 6 -6.18 -2.93 10.75
CA ALA A 6 -4.81 -3.38 10.52
C ALA A 6 -3.89 -2.20 10.15
N ASP A 7 -4.36 -1.30 9.28
CA ASP A 7 -3.60 -0.11 8.91
C ASP A 7 -3.34 0.81 10.10
N LEU A 8 -4.33 0.98 10.98
CA LEU A 8 -4.15 1.75 12.21
C LEU A 8 -3.06 1.13 13.08
N LEU A 9 -3.11 -0.19 13.27
CA LEU A 9 -2.10 -0.89 14.08
C LEU A 9 -0.70 -0.78 13.47
N LEU A 10 -0.59 -0.85 12.14
CA LEU A 10 0.68 -0.65 11.43
C LEU A 10 1.23 0.76 11.67
N ASP A 11 0.36 1.77 11.59
CA ASP A 11 0.75 3.16 11.85
C ASP A 11 1.20 3.37 13.29
N LEU A 12 0.61 2.65 14.24
CA LEU A 12 0.96 2.71 15.65
C LEU A 12 2.20 1.86 15.99
N LYS A 13 2.85 1.26 14.99
CA LYS A 13 4.03 0.40 15.18
C LYS A 13 3.75 -0.82 16.05
N ARG A 14 2.59 -1.44 15.82
CA ARG A 14 2.13 -2.63 16.54
C ARG A 14 1.93 -3.82 15.59
N PRO A 15 3.00 -4.27 14.89
CA PRO A 15 2.87 -5.29 13.86
C PRO A 15 2.47 -6.67 14.41
N LYS A 16 2.88 -7.02 15.61
CA LYS A 16 2.53 -8.32 16.19
C LYS A 16 1.04 -8.48 16.38
N GLU A 17 0.33 -7.40 16.70
CA GLU A 17 -1.12 -7.43 16.83
C GLU A 17 -1.82 -7.61 15.49
N VAL A 18 -1.23 -7.06 14.42
CA VAL A 18 -1.73 -7.30 13.05
C VAL A 18 -1.58 -8.78 12.68
N ILE A 19 -0.43 -9.38 13.01
CA ILE A 19 -0.18 -10.79 12.72
C ILE A 19 -1.23 -11.66 13.42
N GLU A 20 -1.52 -11.40 14.69
CA GLU A 20 -2.56 -12.13 15.42
C GLU A 20 -3.94 -11.93 14.80
N LEU A 21 -4.26 -10.69 14.45
CA LEU A 21 -5.56 -10.34 13.88
C LEU A 21 -5.82 -11.02 12.54
N LEU A 22 -4.79 -11.12 11.69
CA LEU A 22 -4.93 -11.54 10.29
C LEU A 22 -4.39 -12.95 10.00
N SER A 23 -3.99 -13.72 11.01
CA SER A 23 -3.33 -15.02 10.82
C SER A 23 -4.15 -16.02 10.00
N ASP A 24 -5.47 -15.91 9.99
CA ASP A 24 -6.37 -16.79 9.25
C ASP A 24 -7.04 -16.10 8.05
N GLN A 25 -6.55 -14.92 7.65
CA GLN A 25 -7.16 -14.09 6.61
C GLN A 25 -6.33 -14.07 5.31
N GLU A 26 -5.55 -15.09 5.05
CA GLU A 26 -4.62 -15.13 3.92
C GLU A 26 -5.29 -15.23 2.55
N ARG A 27 -6.58 -15.56 2.50
CA ARG A 27 -7.33 -15.69 1.23
C ARG A 27 -7.67 -14.34 0.60
N ALA A 28 -7.82 -13.31 1.42
CA ALA A 28 -8.15 -11.97 0.93
C ALA A 28 -6.87 -11.20 0.65
N ASP A 29 -6.66 -10.78 -0.59
CA ASP A 29 -5.40 -10.14 -1.03
C ASP A 29 -5.06 -8.89 -0.21
N GLY A 30 -6.04 -8.04 0.05
CA GLY A 30 -5.82 -6.83 0.83
C GLY A 30 -5.40 -7.11 2.27
N LEU A 31 -5.95 -8.17 2.87
CA LEU A 31 -5.58 -8.57 4.24
C LEU A 31 -4.23 -9.29 4.24
N LEU A 32 -3.94 -10.10 3.22
CA LEU A 32 -2.64 -10.75 3.09
C LEU A 32 -1.52 -9.70 2.91
N LEU A 33 -1.79 -8.63 2.18
CA LEU A 33 -0.83 -7.54 2.04
C LEU A 33 -0.47 -6.94 3.40
N ARG A 34 -1.47 -6.66 4.23
CA ARG A 34 -1.24 -6.07 5.55
C ARG A 34 -0.56 -7.06 6.49
N LEU A 35 -0.90 -8.34 6.38
CA LEU A 35 -0.20 -9.39 7.12
C LEU A 35 1.29 -9.44 6.73
N ALA A 36 1.60 -9.40 5.45
CA ALA A 36 2.98 -9.40 4.96
C ALA A 36 3.76 -8.18 5.44
N LEU A 37 3.12 -7.00 5.40
CA LEU A 37 3.74 -5.75 5.90
C LEU A 37 4.07 -5.87 7.39
N ALA A 38 3.15 -6.43 8.17
CA ALA A 38 3.34 -6.64 9.60
C ALA A 38 4.43 -7.67 9.88
N GLN A 39 4.44 -8.76 9.13
CA GLN A 39 5.46 -9.80 9.27
C GLN A 39 6.86 -9.21 9.02
N ARG A 40 7.01 -8.42 7.96
CA ARG A 40 8.28 -7.77 7.67
C ARG A 40 8.69 -6.81 8.79
N ALA A 41 7.77 -6.00 9.25
CA ALA A 41 8.03 -5.03 10.33
C ALA A 41 8.41 -5.71 11.65
N ALA A 42 7.87 -6.91 11.91
CA ALA A 42 8.16 -7.70 13.11
C ALA A 42 9.37 -8.62 12.94
N ASN A 43 10.04 -8.59 11.80
CA ASN A 43 11.17 -9.48 11.46
C ASN A 43 10.76 -10.96 11.46
N ASP A 44 9.53 -11.25 11.04
CA ASP A 44 9.01 -12.60 10.86
C ASP A 44 9.28 -13.03 9.42
N ASP A 45 10.13 -14.02 9.22
CA ASP A 45 10.58 -14.46 7.89
C ASP A 45 9.44 -14.92 6.96
N LYS A 46 8.25 -15.19 7.50
CA LYS A 46 7.08 -15.55 6.69
C LYS A 46 6.66 -14.46 5.70
N TRP A 47 7.12 -13.22 5.90
CA TRP A 47 6.78 -12.15 4.97
C TRP A 47 7.23 -12.44 3.54
N ARG A 48 8.30 -13.21 3.37
CA ARG A 48 8.79 -13.56 2.02
C ARG A 48 7.82 -14.49 1.30
N ASP A 49 7.26 -15.47 2.02
CA ASP A 49 6.24 -16.35 1.45
C ASP A 49 4.97 -15.56 1.09
N SER A 50 4.53 -14.69 1.99
CA SER A 50 3.37 -13.84 1.74
C SER A 50 3.60 -12.93 0.53
N ARG A 51 4.78 -12.34 0.41
CA ARG A 51 5.19 -11.53 -0.75
C ARG A 51 5.08 -12.34 -2.05
N ASP A 52 5.59 -13.56 -2.05
CA ASP A 52 5.62 -14.39 -3.25
C ASP A 52 4.20 -14.79 -3.69
N ILE A 53 3.33 -15.09 -2.73
CA ILE A 53 1.91 -15.39 -3.00
C ILE A 53 1.23 -14.15 -3.60
N LEU A 54 1.41 -12.99 -3.00
CA LEU A 54 0.83 -11.74 -3.49
C LEU A 54 1.35 -11.40 -4.89
N GLY A 55 2.65 -11.55 -5.11
CA GLY A 55 3.25 -11.29 -6.41
C GLY A 55 2.63 -12.12 -7.50
N ALA A 56 2.38 -13.41 -7.23
CA ALA A 56 1.72 -14.29 -8.18
C ALA A 56 0.28 -13.87 -8.46
N ARG A 57 -0.45 -13.42 -7.42
CA ARG A 57 -1.83 -12.96 -7.57
C ARG A 57 -1.92 -11.65 -8.38
N PHE A 58 -1.03 -10.69 -8.12
CA PHE A 58 -0.98 -9.45 -8.89
C PHE A 58 -0.58 -9.71 -10.35
N ALA A 59 0.36 -10.61 -10.59
CA ALA A 59 0.75 -10.99 -11.94
C ALA A 59 -0.42 -11.62 -12.71
N ALA A 60 -1.19 -12.50 -12.06
CA ALA A 60 -2.38 -13.11 -12.66
C ALA A 60 -3.46 -12.08 -12.97
N ALA A 61 -3.68 -11.13 -12.07
CA ALA A 61 -4.63 -10.03 -12.30
C ALA A 61 -4.23 -9.18 -13.50
N LYS A 62 -2.95 -8.88 -13.64
CA LYS A 62 -2.42 -8.10 -14.75
C LYS A 62 -2.64 -8.80 -16.08
N LEU A 63 -2.46 -10.12 -16.13
CA LEU A 63 -2.71 -10.91 -17.35
C LEU A 63 -4.19 -10.87 -17.76
N ARG A 64 -5.11 -10.70 -16.81
CA ARG A 64 -6.54 -10.56 -17.07
C ARG A 64 -6.97 -9.12 -17.34
N ASN A 65 -6.04 -8.18 -17.41
CA ASN A 65 -6.30 -6.74 -17.48
C ASN A 65 -7.16 -6.23 -16.32
N ASP A 66 -7.05 -6.86 -15.16
CA ASP A 66 -7.74 -6.43 -13.95
C ASP A 66 -6.91 -5.34 -13.28
N ARG A 67 -7.40 -4.10 -13.31
CA ARG A 67 -6.70 -2.93 -12.77
C ARG A 67 -7.40 -2.35 -11.54
N VAL A 68 -8.28 -3.13 -10.93
CA VAL A 68 -9.08 -2.69 -9.79
C VAL A 68 -8.23 -2.47 -8.53
N HIS A 69 -7.09 -3.15 -8.43
CA HIS A 69 -6.27 -3.16 -7.22
C HIS A 69 -4.96 -2.36 -7.34
N LEU A 70 -4.98 -1.26 -8.09
CA LEU A 70 -3.77 -0.43 -8.28
C LEU A 70 -3.19 0.10 -6.97
N ARG A 71 -4.04 0.55 -6.04
CA ARG A 71 -3.60 1.04 -4.72
C ARG A 71 -2.83 -0.07 -3.98
N GLU A 72 -3.40 -1.26 -3.93
CA GLU A 72 -2.79 -2.39 -3.23
C GLU A 72 -1.49 -2.82 -3.90
N GLU A 73 -1.47 -2.88 -5.22
CA GLU A 73 -0.28 -3.24 -5.98
C GLU A 73 0.85 -2.22 -5.79
N ALA A 74 0.53 -0.94 -5.79
CA ALA A 74 1.52 0.12 -5.55
C ALA A 74 2.12 -0.01 -4.15
N ARG A 75 1.29 -0.25 -3.16
CA ARG A 75 1.72 -0.44 -1.77
C ARG A 75 2.62 -1.67 -1.63
N PHE A 76 2.23 -2.78 -2.27
CA PHE A 76 3.01 -4.01 -2.33
C PHE A 76 4.39 -3.76 -2.97
N THR A 77 4.41 -3.09 -4.12
CA THR A 77 5.63 -2.80 -4.87
C THR A 77 6.58 -1.91 -4.07
N LEU A 78 6.02 -0.92 -3.37
CA LEU A 78 6.81 0.00 -2.55
C LEU A 78 7.44 -0.68 -1.34
N HIS A 79 6.64 -1.41 -0.57
CA HIS A 79 7.04 -1.88 0.75
C HIS A 79 7.54 -3.33 0.80
N LEU A 80 7.19 -4.16 -0.15
CA LEU A 80 7.60 -5.57 -0.16
C LEU A 80 8.57 -5.92 -1.28
N LEU A 81 8.52 -5.20 -2.41
CA LEU A 81 9.48 -5.39 -3.50
C LEU A 81 10.62 -4.38 -3.48
N ASP A 82 10.50 -3.33 -2.68
CA ASP A 82 11.50 -2.25 -2.58
C ASP A 82 11.82 -1.63 -3.95
N GLN A 83 10.77 -1.41 -4.75
CA GLN A 83 10.87 -0.81 -6.09
C GLN A 83 10.11 0.53 -6.11
N PRO A 84 10.72 1.59 -5.57
CA PRO A 84 9.99 2.85 -5.38
C PRO A 84 9.59 3.54 -6.68
N GLN A 85 10.39 3.45 -7.74
CA GLN A 85 10.04 4.10 -9.00
C GLN A 85 8.85 3.42 -9.67
N THR A 86 8.81 2.10 -9.69
CA THR A 86 7.66 1.34 -10.20
C THR A 86 6.43 1.60 -9.34
N ALA A 87 6.61 1.62 -8.03
CA ALA A 87 5.52 1.93 -7.09
C ALA A 87 4.96 3.32 -7.32
N LEU A 88 5.82 4.31 -7.58
CA LEU A 88 5.38 5.67 -7.86
C LEU A 88 4.53 5.73 -9.12
N ALA A 89 4.95 5.04 -10.19
CA ALA A 89 4.17 5.00 -11.43
C ALA A 89 2.77 4.41 -11.19
N LEU A 90 2.70 3.30 -10.43
CA LEU A 90 1.42 2.68 -10.08
C LEU A 90 0.56 3.60 -9.20
N ALA A 91 1.19 4.26 -8.22
CA ALA A 91 0.49 5.18 -7.33
C ALA A 91 -0.07 6.38 -8.10
N GLN A 92 0.66 6.91 -9.07
CA GLN A 92 0.20 8.01 -9.92
C GLN A 92 -0.95 7.57 -10.83
N GLU A 93 -0.87 6.37 -11.38
CA GLU A 93 -1.95 5.80 -12.18
C GLU A 93 -3.22 5.65 -11.35
N ASN A 94 -3.09 5.16 -10.12
CA ASN A 94 -4.20 5.05 -9.19
C ASN A 94 -4.75 6.44 -8.82
N TRP A 95 -3.89 7.42 -8.58
CA TRP A 95 -4.27 8.79 -8.23
C TRP A 95 -5.11 9.45 -9.31
N ALA A 96 -4.86 9.14 -10.57
CA ALA A 96 -5.65 9.66 -11.69
C ALA A 96 -7.10 9.15 -11.66
N ILE A 97 -7.33 7.97 -11.05
CA ILE A 97 -8.63 7.31 -11.02
C ILE A 97 -9.41 7.62 -9.75
N GLN A 98 -8.73 7.61 -8.60
CA GLN A 98 -9.39 7.87 -7.31
C GLN A 98 -8.48 8.73 -6.42
N LYS A 99 -9.11 9.65 -5.71
CA LYS A 99 -8.42 10.65 -4.90
C LYS A 99 -8.96 10.64 -3.48
N GLU A 100 -8.44 9.70 -2.68
CA GLU A 100 -8.73 9.62 -1.26
C GLU A 100 -7.44 9.89 -0.47
N PRO A 101 -7.53 10.19 0.84
CA PRO A 101 -6.32 10.44 1.64
C PRO A 101 -5.30 9.32 1.59
N ALA A 102 -5.74 8.06 1.56
CA ALA A 102 -4.83 6.92 1.44
C ALA A 102 -4.10 6.90 0.11
N ASP A 103 -4.75 7.33 -0.97
CA ASP A 103 -4.14 7.40 -2.30
C ASP A 103 -3.10 8.52 -2.35
N ALA A 104 -3.41 9.65 -1.72
CA ALA A 104 -2.48 10.78 -1.60
C ALA A 104 -1.22 10.37 -0.83
N ARG A 105 -1.41 9.72 0.30
CA ARG A 105 -0.30 9.24 1.14
C ARG A 105 0.62 8.29 0.36
N LEU A 106 0.04 7.41 -0.42
CA LEU A 106 0.80 6.44 -1.21
C LEU A 106 1.70 7.14 -2.24
N VAL A 107 1.18 8.14 -2.95
CA VAL A 107 1.99 8.94 -3.88
C VAL A 107 3.12 9.64 -3.13
N LEU A 108 2.82 10.25 -1.97
CA LEU A 108 3.85 10.94 -1.18
C LEU A 108 4.94 9.98 -0.71
N ASP A 109 4.58 8.82 -0.22
CA ASP A 109 5.54 7.83 0.28
C ASP A 109 6.41 7.29 -0.86
N ALA A 110 5.79 6.97 -2.02
CA ALA A 110 6.51 6.48 -3.17
C ALA A 110 7.43 7.56 -3.77
N ALA A 111 6.96 8.80 -3.86
CA ALA A 111 7.76 9.91 -4.36
C ALA A 111 8.98 10.17 -3.47
N ARG A 112 8.79 10.08 -2.16
CA ARG A 112 9.90 10.23 -1.20
C ARG A 112 10.92 9.11 -1.37
N ALA A 113 10.47 7.88 -1.46
CA ALA A 113 11.35 6.72 -1.61
C ALA A 113 12.08 6.74 -2.96
N ALA A 114 11.42 7.21 -4.02
CA ALA A 114 12.00 7.34 -5.36
C ALA A 114 12.83 8.62 -5.54
N LYS A 115 12.84 9.51 -4.53
CA LYS A 115 13.52 10.81 -4.57
C LYS A 115 13.01 11.69 -5.72
N GLN A 116 11.69 11.67 -5.94
CA GLN A 116 11.01 12.43 -7.00
C GLN A 116 10.06 13.46 -6.38
N ARG A 117 10.62 14.53 -5.82
CA ARG A 117 9.86 15.57 -5.11
C ARG A 117 8.75 16.20 -5.96
N GLN A 118 9.01 16.40 -7.23
CA GLN A 118 8.04 17.04 -8.12
C GLN A 118 6.76 16.23 -8.28
N ALA A 119 6.86 14.91 -8.20
CA ALA A 119 5.71 14.03 -8.28
C ALA A 119 4.71 14.22 -7.13
N ALA A 120 5.15 14.82 -6.02
CA ALA A 120 4.31 15.01 -4.83
C ALA A 120 3.59 16.37 -4.81
N ILE A 121 3.91 17.30 -5.70
CA ILE A 121 3.42 18.68 -5.64
C ILE A 121 1.90 18.74 -5.75
N GLY A 122 1.33 18.13 -6.79
CA GLY A 122 -0.12 18.14 -7.00
C GLY A 122 -0.89 17.49 -5.86
N VAL A 123 -0.33 16.43 -5.29
CA VAL A 123 -0.94 15.73 -4.15
C VAL A 123 -0.93 16.60 -2.90
N ARG A 124 0.17 17.31 -2.64
CA ARG A 124 0.25 18.23 -1.50
C ARG A 124 -0.73 19.38 -1.63
N GLU A 125 -0.90 19.91 -2.83
CA GLU A 125 -1.89 20.95 -3.11
C GLU A 125 -3.30 20.44 -2.84
N TRP A 126 -3.61 19.23 -3.28
CA TRP A 126 -4.91 18.61 -3.03
C TRP A 126 -5.17 18.44 -1.53
N LEU A 127 -4.19 17.96 -0.75
CA LEU A 127 -4.30 17.81 0.70
C LEU A 127 -4.49 19.16 1.38
N GLY A 128 -3.80 20.21 0.94
CA GLY A 128 -3.98 21.55 1.46
C GLY A 128 -5.38 22.08 1.24
N ALA A 129 -5.94 21.89 0.05
CA ALA A 129 -7.32 22.28 -0.26
C ALA A 129 -8.34 21.53 0.60
N LYS A 130 -8.12 20.23 0.82
CA LYS A 130 -8.98 19.41 1.69
C LYS A 130 -8.99 19.88 3.13
N ARG A 131 -7.84 20.26 3.66
CA ARG A 131 -7.75 20.81 5.01
C ARG A 131 -8.55 22.11 5.17
N LEU A 132 -8.53 22.95 4.15
CA LEU A 132 -9.29 24.20 4.15
C LEU A 132 -10.80 23.95 4.09
N GLU A 133 -11.24 22.94 3.36
CA GLU A 133 -12.65 22.56 3.30
C GLU A 133 -13.16 22.02 4.62
N ASP A 134 -12.31 21.34 5.39
CA ASP A 134 -12.69 20.69 6.64
C ASP A 134 -12.66 21.63 7.86
N VAL A 135 -12.33 22.90 7.65
CA VAL A 135 -12.27 23.91 8.75
C VAL A 135 -13.64 24.52 9.08
#